data_8d6ed02a59cecd88fa6b656794dbe9dd
#
_entry.id   8d6ed02a59cecd88fa6b656794dbe9dd
#
_cell.length_a   1.000
_cell.length_b   1.000
_cell.length_c   1.000
_cell.angle_alpha   90.00
_cell.angle_beta   90.00
_cell.angle_gamma   90.00
#
_symmetry.space_group_name_H-M   'P 1'
#
loop_
_entity.id
_entity.type
_entity.pdbx_description
1 polymer ?
#
loop_
_entity_poly.entity_id
_entity_poly.type
_entity_poly.pdbx_seq_one_letter_code
_entity_poly.pdbx_strand_id
1 'polypeptide(L)' 'MLAEYRDEITELKQDNRHFSRIFEKHNKLDQDVKDAEYGRVGMSDMAIETMKKEKLLLKDEMLKMILEHRK' A
#
# COMPACT_ATOMS: atom_id res chain seq x y z
N MET A 1 -2.88 -10.35 1.84
CA MET A 1 -1.46 -10.07 1.88
C MET A 1 -0.98 -9.71 3.28
N LEU A 2 -1.66 -8.82 3.96
CA LEU A 2 -1.36 -8.45 5.35
C LEU A 2 -2.45 -8.90 6.31
N ALA A 3 -3.18 -9.96 5.95
CA ALA A 3 -4.30 -10.45 6.75
C ALA A 3 -3.88 -10.89 8.15
N GLU A 4 -2.68 -11.42 8.27
CA GLU A 4 -2.13 -11.86 9.56
C GLU A 4 -1.82 -10.71 10.51
N TYR A 5 -1.77 -9.48 10.00
CA TYR A 5 -1.49 -8.28 10.78
C TYR A 5 -2.72 -7.37 10.91
N ARG A 6 -3.90 -7.94 10.75
CA ARG A 6 -5.14 -7.16 10.71
C ARG A 6 -5.33 -6.28 11.94
N ASP A 7 -5.08 -6.83 13.12
CA ASP A 7 -5.27 -6.10 14.38
C ASP A 7 -4.28 -4.95 14.51
N GLU A 8 -3.02 -5.20 14.15
CA GLU A 8 -1.97 -4.18 14.18
C GLU A 8 -2.28 -3.05 13.19
N ILE A 9 -2.78 -3.40 12.01
CA ILE A 9 -3.14 -2.41 11.00
C ILE A 9 -4.28 -1.53 11.52
N THR A 10 -5.31 -2.13 12.13
CA THR A 10 -6.43 -1.39 12.68
C THR A 10 -5.96 -0.40 13.75
N GLU A 11 -5.11 -0.86 14.66
CA GLU A 11 -4.57 -0.01 15.72
C GLU A 11 -3.73 1.14 15.17
N LEU A 12 -2.84 0.84 14.23
CA LEU A 12 -1.97 1.84 13.62
C LEU A 12 -2.75 2.88 12.83
N LYS A 13 -3.81 2.47 12.14
CA LYS A 13 -4.65 3.40 11.38
C LYS A 13 -5.31 4.43 12.30
N GLN A 14 -5.64 4.03 13.52
CA GLN A 14 -6.27 4.90 14.50
C GLN A 14 -5.25 5.81 15.21
N ASP A 15 -4.10 5.26 15.52
CA ASP A 15 -3.13 5.93 16.39
C ASP A 15 -2.01 6.65 15.65
N ASN A 16 -1.80 6.34 14.37
CA ASN A 16 -0.66 6.87 13.61
C ASN A 16 -1.12 7.42 12.27
N ARG A 17 -1.12 8.76 12.14
CA ARG A 17 -1.53 9.42 10.90
C ARG A 17 -0.62 9.08 9.72
N HIS A 18 0.67 8.92 9.98
CA HIS A 18 1.62 8.57 8.94
C HIS A 18 1.29 7.20 8.35
N PHE A 19 1.03 6.23 9.22
CA PHE A 19 0.63 4.90 8.78
C PHE A 19 -0.67 4.95 7.98
N SER A 20 -1.66 5.70 8.46
CA SER A 20 -2.95 5.84 7.78
C SER A 20 -2.78 6.40 6.37
N ARG A 21 -1.92 7.41 6.20
CA ARG A 21 -1.64 7.98 4.88
C ARG A 21 -0.98 6.98 3.95
N ILE A 22 0.01 6.24 4.46
CA ILE A 22 0.70 5.21 3.68
C ILE A 22 -0.29 4.12 3.27
N PHE A 23 -1.13 3.71 4.18
CA PHE A 23 -2.13 2.68 3.94
C PHE A 23 -3.11 3.10 2.84
N GLU A 24 -3.63 4.31 2.92
CA GLU A 24 -4.55 4.84 1.90
C GLU A 24 -3.86 4.97 0.54
N LYS A 25 -2.63 5.47 0.53
CA LYS A 25 -1.87 5.63 -0.70
C LYS A 25 -1.58 4.28 -1.34
N HIS A 26 -1.23 3.28 -0.54
CA HIS A 26 -1.00 1.92 -1.02
C HIS A 26 -2.27 1.36 -1.67
N ASN A 27 -3.41 1.53 -1.02
CA ASN A 27 -4.68 1.02 -1.55
C ASN A 27 -5.06 1.71 -2.86
N LYS A 28 -4.82 3.01 -2.96
CA LYS A 28 -5.09 3.76 -4.18
C LYS A 28 -4.20 3.29 -5.32
N LEU A 29 -2.90 3.11 -5.05
CA LEU A 29 -1.98 2.61 -6.06
C LEU A 29 -2.32 1.20 -6.49
N ASP A 30 -2.74 0.35 -5.56
CA ASP A 30 -3.17 -1.01 -5.87
C ASP A 30 -4.34 -0.99 -6.84
N GLN A 31 -5.33 -0.13 -6.60
CA GLN A 31 -6.48 0.02 -7.48
C GLN A 31 -6.08 0.59 -8.83
N ASP A 32 -5.22 1.61 -8.84
CA ASP A 32 -4.75 2.23 -10.08
C ASP A 32 -3.98 1.23 -10.96
N VAL A 33 -3.15 0.40 -10.34
CA VAL A 33 -2.41 -0.64 -11.07
C VAL A 33 -3.38 -1.65 -11.68
N LYS A 34 -4.38 -2.08 -10.92
CA LYS A 34 -5.38 -3.02 -11.41
C LYS A 34 -6.16 -2.42 -12.59
N ASP A 35 -6.58 -1.18 -12.46
CA ASP A 35 -7.32 -0.50 -13.53
C ASP A 35 -6.48 -0.40 -14.80
N ALA A 36 -5.19 -0.08 -14.65
CA ALA A 36 -4.29 0.02 -15.80
C ALA A 36 -4.04 -1.33 -16.45
N GLU A 37 -3.86 -2.38 -15.65
CA GLU A 37 -3.62 -3.74 -16.16
C GLU A 37 -4.83 -4.31 -16.86
N TYR A 38 -6.04 -3.95 -16.43
CA TYR A 38 -7.28 -4.38 -17.09
C TYR A 38 -7.67 -3.50 -18.28
N GLY A 39 -6.83 -2.51 -18.61
CA GLY A 39 -7.07 -1.64 -19.76
C GLY A 39 -8.14 -0.59 -19.54
N ARG A 40 -8.54 -0.33 -18.30
CA ARG A 40 -9.53 0.71 -17.98
C ARG A 40 -8.96 2.11 -18.10
N VAL A 41 -7.64 2.21 -17.92
CA VAL A 41 -6.92 3.47 -18.01
C VAL A 41 -5.78 3.28 -19.00
N GLY A 42 -5.63 4.21 -19.93
CA GLY A 42 -4.54 4.16 -20.90
C GLY A 42 -3.23 4.58 -20.26
N MET A 43 -2.37 3.61 -19.95
CA MET A 43 -1.06 3.89 -19.36
C MET A 43 0.02 3.07 -20.04
N SER A 44 1.20 3.64 -20.15
CA SER A 44 2.35 2.93 -20.68
C SER A 44 2.83 1.86 -19.69
N ASP A 45 3.52 0.85 -20.19
CA ASP A 45 4.10 -0.20 -19.36
C ASP A 45 5.06 0.39 -18.34
N MET A 46 5.83 1.41 -18.73
CA MET A 46 6.75 2.07 -17.85
C MET A 46 6.05 2.75 -16.68
N ALA A 47 4.91 3.39 -16.93
CA ALA A 47 4.12 4.04 -15.89
C ALA A 47 3.55 2.99 -14.91
N ILE A 48 3.07 1.86 -15.43
CA ILE A 48 2.55 0.77 -14.60
C ILE A 48 3.68 0.21 -13.71
N GLU A 49 4.87 0.01 -14.28
CA GLU A 49 6.02 -0.47 -13.53
C GLU A 49 6.41 0.48 -12.40
N THR A 50 6.39 1.79 -12.68
CA THR A 50 6.69 2.81 -11.67
C THR A 50 5.71 2.74 -10.51
N MET A 51 4.42 2.59 -10.82
CA MET A 51 3.38 2.48 -9.79
C MET A 51 3.55 1.20 -8.96
N LYS A 52 3.91 0.09 -9.60
CA LYS A 52 4.14 -1.16 -8.90
C LYS A 52 5.30 -1.05 -7.92
N LYS A 53 6.38 -0.40 -8.34
CA LYS A 53 7.53 -0.16 -7.47
C LYS A 53 7.16 0.70 -6.27
N GLU A 54 6.41 1.77 -6.52
CA GLU A 54 5.97 2.66 -5.44
C GLU A 54 5.06 1.93 -4.47
N LYS A 55 4.14 1.12 -4.99
CA LYS A 55 3.26 0.30 -4.15
C LYS A 55 4.07 -0.64 -3.26
N LEU A 56 5.10 -1.26 -3.82
CA LEU A 56 5.95 -2.17 -3.06
C LEU A 56 6.71 -1.45 -1.95
N LEU A 57 7.23 -0.26 -2.24
CA LEU A 57 7.91 0.54 -1.22
C LEU A 57 6.98 0.91 -0.08
N LEU A 58 5.75 1.30 -0.40
CA LEU A 58 4.74 1.62 0.62
C LEU A 58 4.40 0.39 1.47
N LYS A 59 4.29 -0.77 0.83
CA LYS A 59 4.03 -2.02 1.52
C LYS A 59 5.17 -2.34 2.50
N ASP A 60 6.41 -2.19 2.05
CA ASP A 60 7.57 -2.45 2.89
C ASP A 60 7.60 -1.51 4.09
N GLU A 61 7.27 -0.25 3.87
CA GLU A 61 7.22 0.74 4.95
C GLU A 61 6.13 0.41 5.96
N MET A 62 4.94 0.01 5.47
CA MET A 62 3.86 -0.42 6.35
C MET A 62 4.27 -1.64 7.18
N LEU A 63 4.90 -2.61 6.55
CA LEU A 63 5.33 -3.82 7.24
C LEU A 63 6.35 -3.50 8.33
N LYS A 64 7.28 -2.62 8.04
CA LYS A 64 8.26 -2.17 9.01
C LYS A 64 7.60 -1.54 10.24
N MET A 65 6.60 -0.68 10.00
CA MET A 65 5.86 -0.04 11.08
C MET A 65 5.06 -1.04 11.90
N ILE A 66 4.45 -2.02 11.23
CA ILE A 66 3.70 -3.08 11.90
C ILE A 66 4.61 -3.88 12.82
N LEU A 67 5.79 -4.27 12.33
CA LEU A 67 6.73 -5.06 13.10
C LEU A 67 7.27 -4.28 14.30
N GLU A 68 7.49 -2.98 14.14
CA GLU A 68 7.90 -2.12 15.24
C GLU A 68 6.78 -1.97 16.27
N HIS A 69 5.54 -1.88 15.82
CA HIS A 69 4.38 -1.76 16.71
C HIS A 69 4.20 -3.00 17.58
N ARG A 70 4.53 -4.18 17.05
CA ARG A 70 4.39 -5.45 17.78
C ARG A 70 5.41 -5.64 18.89
N LYS A 71 6.48 -4.89 18.89
CA LYS A 71 7.48 -4.94 19.95
C LYS A 71 6.96 -4.23 21.21
#